data_00937f610e36676bf6d42fec4582ba67
#
_entry.id   00937f610e36676bf6d42fec4582ba67
#
_cell.length_a   1.000
_cell.length_b   1.000
_cell.length_c   1.000
_cell.angle_alpha   90.00
_cell.angle_beta   90.00
_cell.angle_gamma   90.00
#
_symmetry.space_group_name_H-M   'P 1'
#
loop_
_entity.id
_entity.type
_entity.pdbx_description
1 polymer ?
#
loop_
_entity_poly.entity_id
_entity_poly.type
_entity_poly.pdbx_seq_one_letter_code
_entity_poly.pdbx_strand_id
1 'polypeptide(L)'
;DFGCGWGGFLDKLTNAKSLNGIELRNECINFIKNKRKKINIKKDLKNYDKEFDIITMFHVLEHLPKQVEILKSLKKKLKKKGKIIIEVPHAEDFLLEFEELKEFKNFTFWSEHLILHTHKSLKSILTKAGFTNIKIEYFQRYGFDNHLGWFIKKKPGGHIFFKKYISKKINSIYSKNLVKLKK
;
A
#
# COMPACT_ATOMS: atom_id res chain seq x y z
N ASP A 1 2.42 -10.97 -5.15
CA ASP A 1 2.56 -9.60 -4.67
C ASP A 1 3.28 -8.76 -5.72
N PHE A 2 2.66 -7.71 -6.20
CA PHE A 2 3.19 -6.82 -7.22
C PHE A 2 3.89 -5.64 -6.54
N GLY A 3 5.20 -5.52 -6.73
CA GLY A 3 6.06 -4.62 -5.96
C GLY A 3 6.35 -5.16 -4.57
N CYS A 4 6.80 -6.41 -4.48
CA CYS A 4 6.90 -7.11 -3.19
C CYS A 4 8.07 -6.65 -2.30
N GLY A 5 8.92 -5.74 -2.77
CA GLY A 5 10.08 -5.26 -2.03
C GLY A 5 10.98 -6.42 -1.56
N TRP A 6 11.32 -6.42 -0.30
CA TRP A 6 12.10 -7.48 0.33
C TRP A 6 11.34 -8.78 0.56
N GLY A 7 10.06 -8.89 0.14
CA GLY A 7 9.23 -10.07 0.28
C GLY A 7 8.67 -10.32 1.70
N GLY A 8 8.69 -9.29 2.56
CA GLY A 8 8.29 -9.41 3.97
C GLY A 8 6.85 -9.83 4.17
N PHE A 9 5.94 -9.32 3.34
CA PHE A 9 4.53 -9.72 3.36
C PHE A 9 4.37 -11.19 2.94
N LEU A 10 4.94 -11.57 1.81
CA LEU A 10 4.85 -12.94 1.30
C LEU A 10 5.41 -13.98 2.28
N ASP A 11 6.50 -13.63 2.96
CA ASP A 11 7.15 -14.50 3.94
C ASP A 11 6.26 -14.83 5.17
N LYS A 12 5.28 -13.99 5.45
CA LYS A 12 4.31 -14.20 6.54
C LYS A 12 3.10 -15.05 6.14
N LEU A 13 2.94 -15.34 4.87
CA LEU A 13 1.81 -16.14 4.37
C LEU A 13 2.13 -17.64 4.49
N THR A 14 1.72 -18.26 5.60
CA THR A 14 2.00 -19.67 5.90
C THR A 14 1.08 -20.64 5.15
N ASN A 15 -0.15 -20.23 4.83
CA ASN A 15 -1.19 -21.09 4.25
C ASN A 15 -1.32 -20.96 2.72
N ALA A 16 -0.43 -20.21 2.07
CA ALA A 16 -0.47 -20.07 0.62
C ALA A 16 0.21 -21.27 -0.07
N LYS A 17 -0.47 -21.84 -1.08
CA LYS A 17 0.08 -22.96 -1.89
C LYS A 17 1.31 -22.53 -2.69
N SER A 18 1.37 -21.29 -3.15
CA SER A 18 2.52 -20.74 -3.86
C SER A 18 2.65 -19.26 -3.60
N LEU A 19 3.87 -18.79 -3.42
CA LEU A 19 4.20 -17.40 -3.19
C LEU A 19 4.94 -16.86 -4.41
N ASN A 20 4.42 -15.77 -4.98
CA ASN A 20 4.96 -15.19 -6.20
C ASN A 20 5.11 -13.69 -6.01
N GLY A 21 6.25 -13.14 -6.40
CA GLY A 21 6.55 -11.73 -6.26
C GLY A 21 7.02 -11.10 -7.56
N ILE A 22 6.69 -9.83 -7.77
CA ILE A 22 7.28 -8.99 -8.81
C ILE A 22 8.01 -7.85 -8.10
N GLU A 23 9.27 -7.66 -8.48
CA GLU A 23 10.10 -6.58 -7.97
C GLU A 23 11.14 -6.21 -9.04
N LEU A 24 11.42 -4.90 -9.18
CA LEU A 24 12.36 -4.38 -10.16
C LEU A 24 13.79 -4.23 -9.61
N ARG A 25 13.92 -3.96 -8.31
CA ARG A 25 15.19 -3.71 -7.65
C ARG A 25 15.99 -4.99 -7.49
N ASN A 26 17.17 -5.03 -8.11
CA ASN A 26 18.05 -6.21 -8.10
C ASN A 26 18.46 -6.63 -6.69
N GLU A 27 18.69 -5.70 -5.78
CA GLU A 27 19.06 -5.96 -4.39
C GLU A 27 17.97 -6.76 -3.64
N CYS A 28 16.69 -6.37 -3.83
CA CYS A 28 15.56 -7.08 -3.24
C CYS A 28 15.38 -8.47 -3.84
N ILE A 29 15.52 -8.58 -5.16
CA ILE A 29 15.44 -9.86 -5.88
C ILE A 29 16.52 -10.82 -5.38
N ASN A 30 17.77 -10.36 -5.29
CA ASN A 30 18.89 -11.17 -4.82
C ASN A 30 18.71 -11.60 -3.37
N PHE A 31 18.23 -10.70 -2.50
CA PHE A 31 17.91 -11.03 -1.12
C PHE A 31 16.83 -12.13 -1.05
N ILE A 32 15.72 -11.99 -1.81
CA ILE A 32 14.63 -12.98 -1.82
C ILE A 32 15.15 -14.33 -2.29
N LYS A 33 15.90 -14.39 -3.40
CA LYS A 33 16.49 -15.64 -3.92
C LYS A 33 17.39 -16.34 -2.90
N ASN A 34 18.15 -15.59 -2.14
CA ASN A 34 19.09 -16.13 -1.16
C ASN A 34 18.44 -16.48 0.19
N LYS A 35 17.53 -15.65 0.69
CA LYS A 35 16.99 -15.74 2.06
C LYS A 35 15.53 -16.20 2.14
N ARG A 36 14.75 -16.12 1.06
CA ARG A 36 13.32 -16.42 1.02
C ARG A 36 12.96 -17.36 -0.12
N LYS A 37 13.64 -18.50 -0.19
CA LYS A 37 13.61 -19.49 -1.30
C LYS A 37 12.21 -19.99 -1.67
N LYS A 38 11.22 -19.86 -0.78
CA LYS A 38 9.82 -20.23 -1.05
C LYS A 38 9.12 -19.25 -1.99
N ILE A 39 9.68 -18.04 -2.18
CA ILE A 39 9.08 -17.01 -3.01
C ILE A 39 9.66 -17.11 -4.43
N ASN A 40 8.79 -17.40 -5.40
CA ASN A 40 9.14 -17.30 -6.81
C ASN A 40 9.12 -15.82 -7.21
N ILE A 41 10.29 -15.23 -7.46
CA ILE A 41 10.48 -13.81 -7.76
C ILE A 41 10.82 -13.59 -9.21
N LYS A 42 10.15 -12.64 -9.87
CA LYS A 42 10.39 -12.23 -11.25
C LYS A 42 10.36 -10.71 -11.37
N LYS A 43 10.91 -10.16 -12.47
CA LYS A 43 10.90 -8.71 -12.76
C LYS A 43 9.63 -8.26 -13.49
N ASP A 44 9.01 -9.13 -14.25
CA ASP A 44 7.87 -8.80 -15.10
C ASP A 44 6.73 -9.80 -14.91
N LEU A 45 5.50 -9.28 -14.92
CA LEU A 45 4.28 -10.05 -14.85
C LEU A 45 4.15 -11.05 -16.03
N LYS A 46 4.68 -10.68 -17.20
CA LYS A 46 4.66 -11.53 -18.40
C LYS A 46 5.42 -12.84 -18.21
N ASN A 47 6.39 -12.86 -17.31
CA ASN A 47 7.19 -14.04 -17.02
C ASN A 47 6.44 -15.08 -16.16
N TYR A 48 5.19 -14.84 -15.81
CA TYR A 48 4.32 -15.80 -15.14
C TYR A 48 3.28 -16.37 -16.12
N ASP A 49 3.41 -17.66 -16.47
CA ASP A 49 2.47 -18.38 -17.34
C ASP A 49 1.34 -19.03 -16.54
N LYS A 50 0.81 -18.31 -15.56
CA LYS A 50 -0.27 -18.80 -14.70
C LYS A 50 -1.16 -17.68 -14.21
N GLU A 51 -2.36 -18.08 -13.79
CA GLU A 51 -3.31 -17.22 -13.11
C GLU A 51 -3.20 -17.35 -11.57
N PHE A 52 -3.62 -16.31 -10.88
CA PHE A 52 -3.52 -16.20 -9.43
C PHE A 52 -4.91 -16.14 -8.78
N ASP A 53 -5.02 -16.75 -7.62
CA ASP A 53 -6.22 -16.61 -6.77
C ASP A 53 -6.30 -15.22 -6.15
N ILE A 54 -5.16 -14.69 -5.72
CA ILE A 54 -5.05 -13.36 -5.11
C ILE A 54 -3.82 -12.65 -5.69
N ILE A 55 -4.00 -11.40 -6.06
CA ILE A 55 -2.92 -10.46 -6.37
C ILE A 55 -2.96 -9.36 -5.32
N THR A 56 -1.82 -9.02 -4.74
CA THR A 56 -1.67 -7.92 -3.80
C THR A 56 -0.79 -6.82 -4.37
N MET A 57 -1.07 -5.58 -4.01
CA MET A 57 -0.31 -4.40 -4.40
C MET A 57 -0.38 -3.39 -3.25
N PHE A 58 0.70 -3.25 -2.48
CA PHE A 58 0.77 -2.39 -1.31
C PHE A 58 1.76 -1.27 -1.53
N HIS A 59 1.29 -0.02 -1.56
CA HIS A 59 2.10 1.18 -1.81
C HIS A 59 2.94 1.07 -3.10
N VAL A 60 2.26 0.77 -4.20
CA VAL A 60 2.88 0.64 -5.54
C VAL A 60 2.10 1.42 -6.59
N LEU A 61 0.76 1.40 -6.52
CA LEU A 61 -0.09 1.97 -7.56
C LEU A 61 0.17 3.47 -7.74
N GLU A 62 0.40 4.19 -6.65
CA GLU A 62 0.70 5.64 -6.64
C GLU A 62 1.98 6.01 -7.39
N HIS A 63 2.90 5.07 -7.57
CA HIS A 63 4.17 5.25 -8.30
C HIS A 63 4.06 4.91 -9.80
N LEU A 64 2.93 4.39 -10.26
CA LEU A 64 2.80 3.87 -11.62
C LEU A 64 2.19 4.93 -12.56
N PRO A 65 2.85 5.24 -13.70
CA PRO A 65 2.33 6.26 -14.63
C PRO A 65 1.12 5.77 -15.43
N LYS A 66 1.06 4.47 -15.79
CA LYS A 66 0.01 3.87 -16.62
C LYS A 66 -0.87 2.91 -15.81
N GLN A 67 -1.49 3.44 -14.75
CA GLN A 67 -2.19 2.63 -13.75
C GLN A 67 -3.29 1.74 -14.34
N VAL A 68 -4.14 2.29 -15.23
CA VAL A 68 -5.24 1.52 -15.83
C VAL A 68 -4.74 0.37 -16.70
N GLU A 69 -3.66 0.57 -17.46
CA GLU A 69 -3.07 -0.47 -18.31
C GLU A 69 -2.48 -1.61 -17.46
N ILE A 70 -1.77 -1.25 -16.39
CA ILE A 70 -1.19 -2.22 -15.46
C ILE A 70 -2.29 -3.00 -14.75
N LEU A 71 -3.32 -2.31 -14.25
CA LEU A 71 -4.48 -2.95 -13.62
C LEU A 71 -5.21 -3.91 -14.58
N LYS A 72 -5.37 -3.56 -15.86
CA LYS A 72 -5.90 -4.46 -16.89
C LYS A 72 -5.03 -5.70 -17.08
N SER A 73 -3.71 -5.52 -17.07
CA SER A 73 -2.77 -6.65 -17.19
C SER A 73 -2.81 -7.57 -15.98
N LEU A 74 -2.89 -7.00 -14.76
CA LEU A 74 -3.08 -7.77 -13.52
C LEU A 74 -4.41 -8.52 -13.52
N LYS A 75 -5.49 -7.89 -13.98
CA LYS A 75 -6.80 -8.52 -14.08
C LYS A 75 -6.77 -9.76 -14.99
N LYS A 76 -6.05 -9.72 -16.11
CA LYS A 76 -5.87 -10.88 -17.01
C LYS A 76 -5.12 -12.05 -16.36
N LYS A 77 -4.38 -11.79 -15.29
CA LYS A 77 -3.66 -12.82 -14.51
C LYS A 77 -4.44 -13.32 -13.29
N LEU A 78 -5.66 -12.82 -13.07
CA LEU A 78 -6.53 -13.33 -12.02
C LEU A 78 -7.40 -14.49 -12.56
N LYS A 79 -7.53 -15.54 -11.77
CA LYS A 79 -8.52 -16.61 -12.00
C LYS A 79 -9.94 -16.02 -12.00
N LYS A 80 -10.91 -16.76 -12.56
CA LYS A 80 -12.33 -16.34 -12.69
C LYS A 80 -12.93 -15.78 -11.38
N LYS A 81 -12.57 -16.34 -10.22
CA LYS A 81 -12.99 -15.87 -8.88
C LYS A 81 -11.87 -15.18 -8.11
N GLY A 82 -10.78 -14.88 -8.78
CA GLY A 82 -9.61 -14.24 -8.17
C GLY A 82 -9.89 -12.80 -7.75
N LYS A 83 -9.12 -12.33 -6.77
CA LYS A 83 -9.26 -10.99 -6.17
C LYS A 83 -7.96 -10.22 -6.26
N ILE A 84 -8.07 -8.90 -6.40
CA ILE A 84 -6.95 -8.00 -6.19
C ILE A 84 -7.17 -7.23 -4.89
N ILE A 85 -6.10 -7.07 -4.10
CA ILE A 85 -6.07 -6.27 -2.88
C ILE A 85 -5.05 -5.16 -3.10
N ILE A 86 -5.50 -3.92 -3.02
CA ILE A 86 -4.67 -2.74 -3.26
C ILE A 86 -4.72 -1.84 -2.03
N GLU A 87 -3.57 -1.40 -1.55
CA GLU A 87 -3.44 -0.37 -0.53
C GLU A 87 -2.64 0.80 -1.11
N VAL A 88 -3.20 2.00 -0.99
CA VAL A 88 -2.59 3.25 -1.46
C VAL A 88 -2.74 4.34 -0.40
N PRO A 89 -1.85 5.35 -0.37
CA PRO A 89 -2.05 6.54 0.43
C PRO A 89 -3.32 7.28 0.00
N HIS A 90 -4.02 7.86 0.96
CA HIS A 90 -5.25 8.61 0.71
C HIS A 90 -4.93 10.08 0.40
N ALA A 91 -5.49 10.60 -0.70
CA ALA A 91 -5.27 11.99 -1.10
C ALA A 91 -5.92 13.01 -0.15
N GLU A 92 -6.90 12.57 0.63
CA GLU A 92 -7.60 13.37 1.64
C GLU A 92 -7.22 12.90 3.06
N ASP A 93 -5.92 12.55 3.26
CA ASP A 93 -5.40 12.20 4.58
C ASP A 93 -5.57 13.35 5.56
N PHE A 94 -5.89 13.03 6.81
CA PHE A 94 -6.14 14.01 7.88
C PHE A 94 -5.01 15.04 8.02
N LEU A 95 -3.76 14.62 7.93
CA LEU A 95 -2.63 15.56 8.07
C LEU A 95 -2.46 16.50 6.85
N LEU A 96 -3.01 16.14 5.69
CA LEU A 96 -2.99 17.01 4.51
C LEU A 96 -3.97 18.19 4.61
N GLU A 97 -4.93 18.15 5.54
CA GLU A 97 -5.86 19.25 5.79
C GLU A 97 -5.19 20.46 6.48
N PHE A 98 -4.05 20.25 7.11
CA PHE A 98 -3.34 21.30 7.82
C PHE A 98 -2.32 21.99 6.91
N GLU A 99 -2.58 23.25 6.60
CA GLU A 99 -1.69 24.05 5.72
C GLU A 99 -0.31 24.23 6.33
N GLU A 100 -0.22 24.30 7.64
CA GLU A 100 1.01 24.50 8.41
C GLU A 100 1.95 23.28 8.40
N LEU A 101 1.44 22.11 8.01
CA LEU A 101 2.23 20.88 7.93
C LEU A 101 2.93 20.70 6.57
N LYS A 102 3.70 21.71 6.16
CA LYS A 102 4.45 21.70 4.91
C LYS A 102 5.40 20.50 4.81
N GLU A 103 6.01 20.10 5.92
CA GLU A 103 6.91 18.96 5.98
C GLU A 103 6.19 17.63 5.69
N PHE A 104 4.94 17.47 6.18
CA PHE A 104 4.13 16.30 5.86
C PHE A 104 3.69 16.31 4.40
N LYS A 105 3.31 17.46 3.86
CA LYS A 105 2.98 17.61 2.44
C LYS A 105 4.18 17.25 1.56
N ASN A 106 5.36 17.76 1.86
CA ASN A 106 6.59 17.44 1.13
C ASN A 106 6.96 15.96 1.24
N PHE A 107 6.75 15.35 2.40
CA PHE A 107 6.94 13.91 2.60
C PHE A 107 5.93 13.08 1.81
N THR A 108 4.69 13.54 1.69
CA THR A 108 3.62 12.81 1.00
C THR A 108 3.65 13.03 -0.51
N PHE A 109 3.95 14.26 -0.96
CA PHE A 109 4.01 14.64 -2.37
C PHE A 109 5.45 14.64 -2.93
N TRP A 110 6.27 13.70 -2.51
CA TRP A 110 7.60 13.56 -3.07
C TRP A 110 7.55 13.00 -4.50
N SER A 111 8.64 13.15 -5.26
CA SER A 111 8.68 12.92 -6.71
C SER A 111 8.25 11.53 -7.19
N GLU A 112 8.28 10.52 -6.32
CA GLU A 112 7.89 9.16 -6.68
C GLU A 112 6.38 8.89 -6.51
N HIS A 113 5.65 9.71 -5.76
CA HIS A 113 4.19 9.64 -5.67
C HIS A 113 3.57 10.41 -6.84
N LEU A 114 3.35 9.74 -7.95
CA LEU A 114 2.82 10.38 -9.16
C LEU A 114 1.35 10.75 -9.01
N ILE A 115 0.56 9.92 -8.34
CA ILE A 115 -0.88 10.11 -8.16
C ILE A 115 -1.31 9.60 -6.80
N LEU A 116 -1.80 10.48 -5.94
CA LEU A 116 -2.55 10.10 -4.75
C LEU A 116 -4.04 9.96 -5.09
N HIS A 117 -4.66 8.93 -4.53
CA HIS A 117 -6.06 8.62 -4.83
C HIS A 117 -7.02 9.06 -3.75
N THR A 118 -8.11 9.72 -4.16
CA THR A 118 -9.35 9.78 -3.38
C THR A 118 -10.14 8.48 -3.56
N HIS A 119 -11.13 8.24 -2.73
CA HIS A 119 -12.08 7.13 -2.92
C HIS A 119 -12.68 7.13 -4.35
N LYS A 120 -13.11 8.29 -4.83
CA LYS A 120 -13.74 8.46 -6.16
C LYS A 120 -12.77 8.14 -7.29
N SER A 121 -11.54 8.66 -7.24
CA SER A 121 -10.55 8.44 -8.30
C SER A 121 -10.08 6.99 -8.33
N LEU A 122 -9.84 6.36 -7.18
CA LEU A 122 -9.47 4.94 -7.09
C LEU A 122 -10.57 4.03 -7.67
N LYS A 123 -11.84 4.26 -7.28
CA LYS A 123 -12.98 3.53 -7.84
C LYS A 123 -13.07 3.69 -9.35
N SER A 124 -12.86 4.91 -9.87
CA SER A 124 -12.91 5.20 -11.30
C SER A 124 -11.86 4.41 -12.09
N ILE A 125 -10.58 4.41 -11.67
CA ILE A 125 -9.54 3.68 -12.40
C ILE A 125 -9.72 2.18 -12.34
N LEU A 126 -10.19 1.63 -11.21
CA LEU A 126 -10.50 0.22 -11.07
C LEU A 126 -11.66 -0.20 -11.99
N THR A 127 -12.71 0.62 -12.07
CA THR A 127 -13.83 0.40 -13.02
C THR A 127 -13.34 0.46 -14.48
N LYS A 128 -12.53 1.46 -14.85
CA LYS A 128 -11.92 1.58 -16.19
C LYS A 128 -11.01 0.40 -16.53
N ALA A 129 -10.37 -0.20 -15.53
CA ALA A 129 -9.59 -1.42 -15.70
C ALA A 129 -10.47 -2.70 -15.80
N GLY A 130 -11.78 -2.55 -15.62
CA GLY A 130 -12.79 -3.60 -15.76
C GLY A 130 -13.03 -4.42 -14.49
N PHE A 131 -12.58 -3.96 -13.32
CA PHE A 131 -12.93 -4.61 -12.06
C PHE A 131 -14.39 -4.33 -11.69
N THR A 132 -15.06 -5.35 -11.16
CA THR A 132 -16.42 -5.31 -10.63
C THR A 132 -16.40 -5.63 -9.14
N ASN A 133 -17.50 -5.38 -8.44
CA ASN A 133 -17.61 -5.66 -6.99
C ASN A 133 -16.48 -5.00 -6.18
N ILE A 134 -16.20 -3.74 -6.51
CA ILE A 134 -15.16 -2.95 -5.86
C ILE A 134 -15.62 -2.56 -4.45
N LYS A 135 -14.88 -3.01 -3.44
CA LYS A 135 -15.04 -2.60 -2.04
C LYS A 135 -13.83 -1.75 -1.67
N ILE A 136 -14.05 -0.55 -1.18
CA ILE A 136 -13.00 0.36 -0.71
C ILE A 136 -13.23 0.58 0.78
N GLU A 137 -12.21 0.33 1.58
CA GLU A 137 -12.20 0.53 3.01
C GLU A 137 -11.08 1.49 3.40
N TYR A 138 -11.30 2.26 4.44
CA TYR A 138 -10.28 3.12 5.02
C TYR A 138 -9.58 2.37 6.12
N PHE A 139 -8.27 2.52 6.17
CA PHE A 139 -7.43 1.94 7.20
C PHE A 139 -6.44 2.97 7.70
N GLN A 140 -6.47 3.27 8.99
CA GLN A 140 -5.51 4.18 9.60
C GLN A 140 -4.37 3.40 10.24
N ARG A 141 -3.22 3.45 9.58
CA ARG A 141 -2.00 2.76 10.00
C ARG A 141 -1.35 3.41 11.21
N TYR A 142 -1.43 4.73 11.29
CA TYR A 142 -0.70 5.53 12.27
C TYR A 142 -1.61 6.03 13.37
N GLY A 143 -1.13 5.92 14.61
CA GLY A 143 -1.85 6.39 15.79
C GLY A 143 -1.66 7.90 16.03
N PHE A 144 -2.33 8.38 17.07
CA PHE A 144 -2.23 9.77 17.53
C PHE A 144 -0.79 10.20 17.83
N ASP A 145 -0.01 9.30 18.41
CA ASP A 145 1.42 9.53 18.69
C ASP A 145 2.24 9.86 17.43
N ASN A 146 1.96 9.20 16.31
CA ASN A 146 2.63 9.47 15.05
C ASN A 146 2.21 10.85 14.48
N HIS A 147 0.91 11.15 14.50
CA HIS A 147 0.40 12.46 14.05
C HIS A 147 0.93 13.60 14.92
N LEU A 148 0.98 13.39 16.23
CA LEU A 148 1.59 14.35 17.15
C LEU A 148 3.08 14.62 16.82
N GLY A 149 3.79 13.59 16.36
CA GLY A 149 5.15 13.73 15.85
C GLY A 149 5.24 14.71 14.68
N TRP A 150 4.30 14.65 13.74
CA TRP A 150 4.23 15.61 12.64
C TRP A 150 3.92 17.02 13.10
N PHE A 151 3.00 17.21 14.05
CA PHE A 151 2.68 18.55 14.58
C PHE A 151 3.84 19.16 15.37
N ILE A 152 4.53 18.39 16.21
CA ILE A 152 5.55 18.91 17.13
C ILE A 152 6.96 18.83 16.55
N LYS A 153 7.32 17.69 15.93
CA LYS A 153 8.70 17.42 15.46
C LYS A 153 8.88 17.64 13.97
N LYS A 154 7.81 17.90 13.24
CA LYS A 154 7.80 18.10 11.77
C LYS A 154 8.45 16.95 10.98
N LYS A 155 8.40 15.73 11.52
CA LYS A 155 9.01 14.53 10.91
C LYS A 155 8.28 13.25 11.32
N PRO A 156 8.44 12.15 10.55
CA PRO A 156 7.87 10.84 10.90
C PRO A 156 8.48 10.26 12.17
N GLY A 157 7.87 9.21 12.71
CA GLY A 157 8.40 8.47 13.85
C GLY A 157 7.88 8.94 15.21
N GLY A 158 6.79 9.72 15.25
CA GLY A 158 6.17 10.18 16.50
C GLY A 158 5.88 9.06 17.49
N HIS A 159 5.52 7.85 16.99
CA HIS A 159 5.35 6.66 17.79
C HIS A 159 6.60 6.24 18.60
N ILE A 160 7.80 6.62 18.16
CA ILE A 160 9.04 6.38 18.89
C ILE A 160 9.16 7.40 20.03
N PHE A 161 8.90 8.69 19.74
CA PHE A 161 9.08 9.79 20.69
C PHE A 161 8.00 9.82 21.77
N PHE A 162 6.74 9.57 21.39
CA PHE A 162 5.58 9.72 22.28
C PHE A 162 5.02 8.43 22.85
N LYS A 163 5.61 7.26 22.56
CA LYS A 163 5.17 5.95 23.03
C LYS A 163 4.95 5.88 24.55
N LYS A 164 5.77 6.58 25.33
CA LYS A 164 5.66 6.60 26.80
C LYS A 164 4.44 7.41 27.31
N TYR A 165 3.96 8.35 26.51
CA TYR A 165 2.91 9.31 26.89
C TYR A 165 1.55 8.97 26.31
N ILE A 166 1.51 8.26 25.19
CA ILE A 166 0.28 7.91 24.47
C ILE A 166 0.02 6.43 24.57
N SER A 167 -1.06 6.05 25.26
CA SER A 167 -1.42 4.63 25.42
C SER A 167 -1.92 4.02 24.11
N LYS A 168 -1.80 2.69 24.01
CA LYS A 168 -2.38 1.94 22.88
C LYS A 168 -3.88 2.16 22.74
N LYS A 169 -4.59 2.37 23.85
CA LYS A 169 -6.03 2.65 23.87
C LYS A 169 -6.35 3.99 23.20
N ILE A 170 -5.59 5.06 23.50
CA ILE A 170 -5.75 6.37 22.88
C ILE A 170 -5.50 6.26 21.37
N ASN A 171 -4.39 5.64 20.95
CA ASN A 171 -4.09 5.40 19.53
C ASN A 171 -5.22 4.64 18.82
N SER A 172 -5.75 3.58 19.45
CA SER A 172 -6.86 2.80 18.87
C SER A 172 -8.15 3.62 18.71
N ILE A 173 -8.53 4.40 19.72
CA ILE A 173 -9.72 5.28 19.65
C ILE A 173 -9.54 6.32 18.56
N TYR A 174 -8.40 6.97 18.51
CA TYR A 174 -8.05 7.98 17.52
C TYR A 174 -8.14 7.42 16.09
N SER A 175 -7.44 6.32 15.82
CA SER A 175 -7.43 5.68 14.50
C SER A 175 -8.84 5.25 14.06
N LYS A 176 -9.64 4.68 14.97
CA LYS A 176 -11.03 4.30 14.67
C LYS A 176 -11.89 5.50 14.30
N ASN A 177 -11.71 6.65 14.95
CA ASN A 177 -12.45 7.86 14.62
C ASN A 177 -12.04 8.42 13.25
N LEU A 178 -10.75 8.44 12.91
CA LEU A 178 -10.32 8.86 11.58
C LEU A 178 -10.88 7.97 10.48
N VAL A 179 -10.88 6.65 10.68
CA VAL A 179 -11.52 5.71 9.73
C VAL A 179 -13.00 6.02 9.53
N LYS A 180 -13.75 6.34 10.61
CA LYS A 180 -15.16 6.75 10.51
C LYS A 180 -15.34 8.05 9.73
N LEU A 181 -14.41 8.98 9.86
CA LEU A 181 -14.40 10.26 9.14
C LEU A 181 -13.87 10.11 7.69
N LYS A 182 -13.43 8.90 7.32
CA LYS A 182 -12.82 8.61 6.01
C LYS A 182 -11.51 9.38 5.78
N LYS A 183 -10.72 9.54 6.83
CA LYS A 183 -9.44 10.26 6.86
C LYS A 183 -8.29 9.31 7.20
#